data_7d3cada20a57b81718a5a6df5602ba09
#
_entry.id   7d3cada20a57b81718a5a6df5602ba09
#
_cell.length_a   1.000
_cell.length_b   1.000
_cell.length_c   1.000
_cell.angle_alpha   90.00
_cell.angle_beta   90.00
_cell.angle_gamma   90.00
#
_symmetry.space_group_name_H-M   'P 1'
#
loop_
_entity.id
_entity.type
_entity.pdbx_description
1 polymer ?
#
loop_
_entity_poly.entity_id
_entity_poly.type
_entity_poly.pdbx_seq_one_letter_code
_entity_poly.pdbx_strand_id
1 'polypeptide(L)'
;MSTLALAVALFLLANLVVALLAAARGPTPADRMLTALLFGTTGTAVLVLLAAAGGGAALVDVALVLALLAAIGGIAFAKRAWHAEENGRD
;
A
#
# COMPACT_ATOMS: atom_id res chain seq x y z
N MET A 1 -7.82 -24.24 -4.53
CA MET A 1 -8.02 -23.01 -3.73
C MET A 1 -6.72 -22.23 -3.58
N SER A 2 -5.65 -22.87 -3.10
CA SER A 2 -4.37 -22.21 -2.98
C SER A 2 -3.81 -21.70 -4.31
N THR A 3 -4.07 -22.40 -5.41
CA THR A 3 -3.64 -21.97 -6.73
C THR A 3 -4.37 -20.68 -7.15
N LEU A 4 -5.66 -20.60 -6.85
CA LEU A 4 -6.44 -19.40 -7.15
C LEU A 4 -5.95 -18.22 -6.31
N ALA A 5 -5.71 -18.43 -5.02
CA ALA A 5 -5.20 -17.38 -4.13
C ALA A 5 -3.84 -16.88 -4.61
N LEU A 6 -2.97 -17.81 -5.02
CA LEU A 6 -1.65 -17.48 -5.53
C LEU A 6 -1.75 -16.69 -6.84
N ALA A 7 -2.63 -17.10 -7.74
CA ALA A 7 -2.82 -16.39 -9.01
C ALA A 7 -3.32 -14.97 -8.79
N VAL A 8 -4.27 -14.78 -7.89
CA VAL A 8 -4.79 -13.44 -7.55
C VAL A 8 -3.69 -12.60 -6.90
N ALA A 9 -2.90 -13.20 -6.01
CA ALA A 9 -1.80 -12.49 -5.36
C ALA A 9 -0.77 -12.01 -6.38
N LEU A 10 -0.41 -12.85 -7.34
CA LEU A 10 0.54 -12.49 -8.39
C LEU A 10 -0.02 -11.38 -9.29
N PHE A 11 -1.30 -11.46 -9.61
CA PHE A 11 -1.97 -10.42 -10.41
C PHE A 11 -1.93 -9.08 -9.66
N LEU A 12 -2.28 -9.08 -8.38
CA LEU A 12 -2.27 -7.88 -7.57
C LEU A 12 -0.87 -7.31 -7.41
N LEU A 13 0.12 -8.20 -7.26
CA LEU A 13 1.51 -7.78 -7.14
C LEU A 13 1.99 -7.10 -8.41
N ALA A 14 1.69 -7.68 -9.57
CA ALA A 14 2.04 -7.07 -10.86
C ALA A 14 1.37 -5.71 -11.02
N ASN A 15 0.09 -5.63 -10.67
CA ASN A 15 -0.66 -4.38 -10.71
C ASN A 15 -0.04 -3.32 -9.79
N LEU A 16 0.39 -3.75 -8.59
CA LEU A 16 1.02 -2.87 -7.63
C LEU A 16 2.33 -2.31 -8.16
N VAL A 17 3.17 -3.15 -8.78
CA VAL A 17 4.44 -2.72 -9.35
C VAL A 17 4.20 -1.67 -10.43
N VAL A 18 3.24 -1.90 -11.31
CA VAL A 18 2.90 -0.94 -12.37
C VAL A 18 2.41 0.38 -11.75
N ALA A 19 1.56 0.30 -10.73
CA ALA A 19 1.05 1.48 -10.06
C ALA A 19 2.16 2.28 -9.37
N LEU A 20 3.11 1.58 -8.74
CA LEU A 20 4.25 2.22 -8.09
C LEU A 20 5.13 2.94 -9.11
N LEU A 21 5.39 2.31 -10.24
CA LEU A 21 6.18 2.93 -11.30
C LEU A 21 5.49 4.16 -11.86
N ALA A 22 4.18 4.08 -12.06
CA ALA A 22 3.39 5.21 -12.55
C ALA A 22 3.42 6.37 -11.54
N ALA A 23 3.30 6.06 -10.25
CA ALA A 23 3.27 7.09 -9.22
C ALA A 23 4.65 7.71 -8.96
N ALA A 24 5.72 6.94 -9.12
CA ALA A 24 7.07 7.46 -9.00
C ALA A 24 7.31 8.58 -10.01
N ARG A 25 6.57 8.57 -11.10
CA ARG A 25 6.61 9.62 -12.13
C ARG A 25 5.52 10.66 -11.93
N GLY A 26 4.70 10.50 -10.89
CA GLY A 26 3.59 11.41 -10.61
C GLY A 26 4.08 12.82 -10.29
N PRO A 27 3.43 13.85 -10.85
CA PRO A 27 3.89 15.22 -10.71
C PRO A 27 3.56 15.85 -9.36
N THR A 28 2.60 15.33 -8.61
CA THR A 28 2.16 15.97 -7.37
C THR A 28 2.39 15.09 -6.15
N PRO A 29 2.61 15.72 -4.96
CA PRO A 29 2.69 14.96 -3.71
C PRO A 29 1.42 14.18 -3.40
N ALA A 30 0.24 14.69 -3.82
CA ALA A 30 -1.02 14.01 -3.62
C ALA A 30 -1.06 12.66 -4.35
N ASP A 31 -0.51 12.61 -5.55
CA ASP A 31 -0.43 11.37 -6.32
C ASP A 31 0.43 10.33 -5.61
N ARG A 32 1.56 10.78 -5.03
CA ARG A 32 2.45 9.91 -4.28
C ARG A 32 1.78 9.37 -3.02
N MET A 33 0.99 10.21 -2.36
CA MET A 33 0.25 9.82 -1.16
C MET A 33 -0.79 8.75 -1.49
N LEU A 34 -1.56 8.95 -2.56
CA LEU A 34 -2.53 7.97 -3.02
C LEU A 34 -1.86 6.64 -3.32
N THR A 35 -0.70 6.67 -3.94
CA THR A 35 0.05 5.47 -4.26
C THR A 35 0.54 4.76 -3.01
N ALA A 36 1.01 5.52 -2.03
CA ALA A 36 1.45 4.94 -0.76
C ALA A 36 0.29 4.24 -0.06
N LEU A 37 -0.91 4.83 -0.08
CA LEU A 37 -2.10 4.21 0.50
C LEU A 37 -2.51 2.95 -0.27
N LEU A 38 -2.47 3.01 -1.60
CA LEU A 38 -2.75 1.85 -2.44
C LEU A 38 -1.71 0.74 -2.20
N PHE A 39 -0.45 1.12 -2.05
CA PHE A 39 0.60 0.16 -1.72
C PHE A 39 0.31 -0.54 -0.40
N GLY A 40 -0.06 0.21 0.63
CA GLY A 40 -0.38 -0.36 1.93
C GLY A 40 -1.55 -1.33 1.86
N THR A 41 -2.63 -0.93 1.20
CA THR A 41 -3.83 -1.75 1.08
C THR A 41 -3.60 -2.98 0.21
N THR A 42 -3.05 -2.79 -0.98
CA THR A 42 -2.81 -3.88 -1.93
C THR A 42 -1.73 -4.81 -1.41
N GLY A 43 -0.66 -4.26 -0.83
CA GLY A 43 0.40 -5.07 -0.24
C GLY A 43 -0.11 -5.95 0.89
N THR A 44 -0.96 -5.39 1.76
CA THR A 44 -1.59 -6.16 2.83
C THR A 44 -2.46 -7.28 2.26
N ALA A 45 -3.24 -6.97 1.23
CA ALA A 45 -4.09 -7.96 0.56
C ALA A 45 -3.26 -9.10 -0.05
N VAL A 46 -2.14 -8.76 -0.68
CA VAL A 46 -1.23 -9.76 -1.26
C VAL A 46 -0.70 -10.69 -0.17
N LEU A 47 -0.27 -10.11 0.95
CA LEU A 47 0.27 -10.91 2.07
C LEU A 47 -0.79 -11.83 2.65
N VAL A 48 -2.02 -11.35 2.81
CA VAL A 48 -3.13 -12.16 3.33
C VAL A 48 -3.44 -13.30 2.36
N LEU A 49 -3.46 -13.02 1.06
CA LEU A 49 -3.69 -14.05 0.06
C LEU A 49 -2.59 -15.10 0.05
N LEU A 50 -1.34 -14.69 0.21
CA LEU A 50 -0.23 -15.63 0.30
C LEU A 50 -0.32 -16.48 1.55
N ALA A 51 -0.76 -15.91 2.66
CA ALA A 51 -0.99 -16.66 3.90
C ALA A 51 -2.09 -17.72 3.68
N ALA A 52 -3.18 -17.32 3.01
CA ALA A 52 -4.28 -18.23 2.69
C ALA A 52 -3.84 -19.33 1.72
N ALA A 53 -2.86 -19.03 0.88
CA ALA A 53 -2.31 -20.03 -0.07
C ALA A 53 -1.34 -21.02 0.59
N GLY A 54 -1.14 -20.94 1.90
CA GLY A 54 -0.30 -21.87 2.62
C GLY A 54 1.05 -21.31 3.06
N GLY A 55 1.24 -20.01 2.97
CA GLY A 55 2.51 -19.36 3.31
C GLY A 55 2.79 -19.23 4.81
N GLY A 56 1.79 -19.52 5.64
CA GLY A 56 1.97 -19.56 7.09
C GLY A 56 1.55 -18.30 7.84
N ALA A 57 1.51 -18.42 9.16
CA ALA A 57 1.03 -17.36 10.05
C ALA A 57 1.94 -16.12 10.06
N ALA A 58 3.23 -16.30 9.77
CA ALA A 58 4.16 -15.18 9.75
C ALA A 58 3.75 -14.11 8.72
N LEU A 59 3.15 -14.54 7.61
CA LEU A 59 2.66 -13.59 6.60
C LEU A 59 1.52 -12.73 7.13
N VAL A 60 0.67 -13.29 7.98
CA VAL A 60 -0.41 -12.54 8.61
C VAL A 60 0.16 -11.48 9.54
N ASP A 61 1.19 -11.83 10.31
CA ASP A 61 1.84 -10.87 11.21
C ASP A 61 2.46 -9.72 10.43
N VAL A 62 3.14 -10.00 9.34
CA VAL A 62 3.71 -8.97 8.47
C VAL A 62 2.61 -8.11 7.87
N ALA A 63 1.49 -8.72 7.47
CA ALA A 63 0.36 -7.98 6.90
C ALA A 63 -0.22 -7.01 7.92
N LEU A 64 -0.34 -7.44 9.18
CA LEU A 64 -0.85 -6.57 10.27
C LEU A 64 0.07 -5.38 10.49
N VAL A 65 1.38 -5.62 10.55
CA VAL A 65 2.37 -4.55 10.72
C VAL A 65 2.32 -3.59 9.54
N LEU A 66 2.25 -4.12 8.33
CA LEU A 66 2.18 -3.29 7.13
C LEU A 66 0.90 -2.44 7.12
N ALA A 67 -0.23 -3.02 7.51
CA ALA A 67 -1.49 -2.29 7.58
C ALA A 67 -1.41 -1.13 8.58
N LEU A 68 -0.80 -1.36 9.74
CA LEU A 68 -0.60 -0.32 10.74
C LEU A 68 0.32 0.77 10.21
N LEU A 69 1.43 0.38 9.61
CA LEU A 69 2.38 1.35 9.06
C LEU A 69 1.74 2.18 7.95
N ALA A 70 0.92 1.55 7.11
CA ALA A 70 0.21 2.26 6.05
C ALA A 70 -0.78 3.28 6.62
N ALA A 71 -1.51 2.90 7.67
CA ALA A 71 -2.45 3.80 8.32
C ALA A 71 -1.73 4.99 8.96
N ILE A 72 -0.66 4.73 9.69
CA ILE A 72 0.13 5.78 10.35
C ILE A 72 0.77 6.67 9.28
N GLY A 73 1.33 6.09 8.24
CA GLY A 73 1.92 6.83 7.13
C GLY A 73 0.91 7.72 6.44
N GLY A 74 -0.30 7.22 6.23
CA GLY A 74 -1.38 8.00 5.63
C GLY A 74 -1.73 9.22 6.46
N ILE A 75 -1.85 9.04 7.77
CA ILE A 75 -2.14 10.15 8.68
C ILE A 75 -0.99 11.16 8.68
N ALA A 76 0.24 10.69 8.73
CA ALA A 76 1.41 11.56 8.73
C ALA A 76 1.50 12.39 7.44
N PHE A 77 1.23 11.77 6.29
CA PHE A 77 1.21 12.47 5.02
C PHE A 77 0.10 13.51 4.96
N ALA A 78 -1.09 13.15 5.44
CA ALA A 78 -2.23 14.06 5.45
C ALA A 78 -1.93 15.29 6.30
N LYS A 79 -1.32 15.10 7.46
CA LYS A 79 -0.93 16.21 8.33
C LYS A 79 0.11 17.10 7.67
N ARG A 80 1.10 16.51 7.03
CA ARG A 80 2.13 17.30 6.33
C ARG A 80 1.54 18.11 5.20
N ALA A 81 0.66 17.51 4.42
CA ALA A 81 0.01 18.21 3.31
C ALA A 81 -0.86 19.36 3.83
N TRP A 82 -1.55 19.13 4.94
CA TRP A 82 -2.38 20.15 5.57
C TRP A 82 -1.55 21.34 6.04
N HIS A 83 -0.45 21.08 6.75
CA HIS A 83 0.43 22.13 7.24
C HIS A 83 1.10 22.90 6.11
N ALA A 84 1.50 22.21 5.05
CA ALA A 84 2.09 22.85 3.88
C ALA A 84 1.10 23.83 3.23
N GLU A 85 -0.18 23.44 3.15
CA GLU A 85 -1.22 24.33 2.63
C GLU A 85 -1.43 25.54 3.51
N GLU A 86 -1.48 25.34 4.83
CA GLU A 86 -1.63 26.46 5.78
C GLU A 86 -0.47 27.44 5.66
N ASN A 87 0.75 26.93 5.62
CA ASN A 87 1.93 27.78 5.50
C ASN A 87 1.99 28.48 4.14
N GLY A 88 1.46 27.87 3.11
CA GLY A 88 1.41 28.46 1.77
C GLY A 88 0.43 29.61 1.64
N ARG A 89 -0.54 29.70 2.54
CA ARG A 89 -1.55 30.78 2.53
C ARG A 89 -1.08 32.04 3.23
N ASP A 90 -0.10 31.92 4.09
CA ASP A 90 0.46 33.05 4.84
C ASP A 90 1.57 33.72 4.04
#